data_77896a7b96375034f99bdb6669ca9e23
#
_entry.id   77896a7b96375034f99bdb6669ca9e23
#
_cell.length_a   1.000
_cell.length_b   1.000
_cell.length_c   1.000
_cell.angle_alpha   90.00
_cell.angle_beta   90.00
_cell.angle_gamma   90.00
#
_symmetry.space_group_name_H-M   'P 1'
#
loop_
_entity.id
_entity.type
_entity.pdbx_description
1 polymer ?
#
loop_
_entity_poly.entity_id
_entity_poly.type
_entity_poly.pdbx_seq_one_letter_code
_entity_poly.pdbx_strand_id
1 'polypeptide(L)'
;MALKEFAFKLLNKDGYAREGIIETHRGIIRTPAFMPVGTQATVKACTIDDIKKTGSDIILANTYHLMIRPGVERIQNAGGLHSFMNCDLPILTDSGGFQVMSLSKLNKIDREKGAIFNSHVDGKKFYLSPEESIKIQLGLNSDIVMIMDECPKKTGDYELIKKSMELSLYWADRSKKAFGKNPHKALFGIVQGGLFKDLRLLSLKGLLNLNFDGYAIGGLAVGETQEEMFKVLDDIKENLPENKPHYLMGVGTPSDILGAVKRGIDMFDCVMPTRSGRTGLAFTWNGRINIKNNKYQNDNSPLDEKCKNLNLNKYSKNYLNHLFNTNEILGSMLLTLNNINFYQELMSEIRKNIQKGTFNEFHDKYIDKL
;
A
#
# COMPACT_ATOMS: atom_id res chain seq x y z
N MET A 1 -1.86 7.78 -30.28
CA MET A 1 -1.38 6.48 -29.77
C MET A 1 -2.53 5.81 -29.05
N ALA A 2 -2.78 4.50 -29.31
CA ALA A 2 -3.74 3.76 -28.51
C ALA A 2 -3.25 3.69 -27.05
N LEU A 3 -4.15 3.91 -26.09
CA LEU A 3 -3.83 3.79 -24.67
C LEU A 3 -3.47 2.33 -24.39
N LYS A 4 -2.38 2.08 -23.65
CA LYS A 4 -1.99 0.73 -23.25
C LYS A 4 -3.03 0.13 -22.29
N GLU A 5 -3.35 -1.14 -22.49
CA GLU A 5 -4.14 -1.93 -21.56
C GLU A 5 -3.30 -2.31 -20.34
N PHE A 6 -3.98 -2.57 -19.22
CA PHE A 6 -3.32 -3.09 -18.02
C PHE A 6 -2.80 -4.52 -18.29
N ALA A 7 -1.52 -4.74 -17.99
CA ALA A 7 -0.91 -6.06 -18.12
C ALA A 7 0.17 -6.27 -17.04
N PHE A 8 0.27 -7.49 -16.53
CA PHE A 8 1.38 -7.92 -15.67
C PHE A 8 2.28 -8.90 -16.43
N LYS A 9 3.58 -8.69 -16.36
CA LYS A 9 4.60 -9.56 -16.93
C LYS A 9 5.60 -9.96 -15.85
N LEU A 10 5.62 -11.23 -15.52
CA LEU A 10 6.66 -11.81 -14.68
C LEU A 10 7.95 -11.91 -15.51
N LEU A 11 9.06 -11.41 -15.00
CA LEU A 11 10.35 -11.37 -15.67
C LEU A 11 11.35 -12.37 -15.09
N ASN A 12 11.48 -12.39 -13.76
CA ASN A 12 12.43 -13.26 -13.05
C ASN A 12 11.80 -13.80 -11.76
N LYS A 13 12.34 -14.96 -11.32
CA LYS A 13 12.00 -15.61 -10.04
C LYS A 13 13.24 -16.09 -9.32
N ASP A 14 13.22 -16.03 -8.00
CA ASP A 14 14.17 -16.71 -7.10
C ASP A 14 13.36 -17.37 -5.97
N GLY A 15 13.11 -18.68 -6.07
CA GLY A 15 12.09 -19.37 -5.30
C GLY A 15 10.70 -18.81 -5.57
N TYR A 16 10.01 -18.35 -4.52
CA TYR A 16 8.72 -17.64 -4.65
C TYR A 16 8.88 -16.14 -4.86
N ALA A 17 10.05 -15.56 -4.58
CA ALA A 17 10.29 -14.14 -4.85
C ALA A 17 10.22 -13.86 -6.36
N ARG A 18 9.50 -12.80 -6.73
CA ARG A 18 9.13 -12.48 -8.11
C ARG A 18 9.59 -11.08 -8.47
N GLU A 19 10.13 -10.93 -9.66
CA GLU A 19 10.41 -9.63 -10.26
C GLU A 19 9.65 -9.53 -11.57
N GLY A 20 8.96 -8.42 -11.77
CA GLY A 20 8.13 -8.20 -12.94
C GLY A 20 7.82 -6.74 -13.20
N ILE A 21 6.92 -6.52 -14.15
CA ILE A 21 6.40 -5.20 -14.49
C ILE A 21 4.89 -5.24 -14.63
N ILE A 22 4.25 -4.16 -14.17
CA ILE A 22 2.86 -3.86 -14.48
C ILE A 22 2.85 -2.72 -15.50
N GLU A 23 2.30 -2.96 -16.68
CA GLU A 23 2.08 -1.95 -17.69
C GLU A 23 0.72 -1.27 -17.46
N THR A 24 0.72 0.04 -17.39
CA THR A 24 -0.50 0.87 -17.33
C THR A 24 -0.47 1.90 -18.46
N HIS A 25 -1.59 2.55 -18.71
CA HIS A 25 -1.61 3.64 -19.70
C HIS A 25 -0.81 4.90 -19.26
N ARG A 26 -0.44 4.99 -17.97
CA ARG A 26 0.34 6.10 -17.39
C ARG A 26 1.80 5.78 -17.15
N GLY A 27 2.20 4.53 -17.28
CA GLY A 27 3.60 4.15 -17.08
C GLY A 27 3.76 2.70 -16.67
N ILE A 28 4.98 2.36 -16.35
CA ILE A 28 5.41 1.02 -15.92
C ILE A 28 5.64 1.05 -14.41
N ILE A 29 5.11 0.05 -13.71
CA ILE A 29 5.38 -0.18 -12.30
C ILE A 29 6.30 -1.41 -12.22
N ARG A 30 7.51 -1.23 -11.71
CA ARG A 30 8.47 -2.32 -11.49
C ARG A 30 8.15 -3.01 -10.17
N THR A 31 7.94 -4.31 -10.20
CA THR A 31 7.65 -5.11 -9.00
C THR A 31 8.84 -5.97 -8.57
N PRO A 32 9.05 -6.20 -7.27
CA PRO A 32 8.27 -5.67 -6.14
C PRO A 32 8.28 -4.15 -6.06
N ALA A 33 7.14 -3.57 -5.67
CA ALA A 33 6.92 -2.13 -5.61
C ALA A 33 6.38 -1.70 -4.23
N PHE A 34 6.87 -0.58 -3.72
CA PHE A 34 6.30 0.08 -2.55
C PHE A 34 5.57 1.36 -2.97
N MET A 35 4.32 1.50 -2.55
CA MET A 35 3.44 2.63 -2.86
C MET A 35 3.41 3.62 -1.70
N PRO A 36 4.03 4.81 -1.83
CA PRO A 36 3.84 5.88 -0.85
C PRO A 36 2.38 6.27 -0.74
N VAL A 37 1.89 6.45 0.51
CA VAL A 37 0.48 6.71 0.77
C VAL A 37 0.16 8.20 0.72
N GLY A 38 -0.64 8.59 -0.26
CA GLY A 38 -1.17 9.93 -0.49
C GLY A 38 -2.61 10.11 0.02
N THR A 39 -2.84 10.05 1.33
CA THR A 39 -4.16 9.96 1.99
C THR A 39 -5.17 11.01 1.52
N GLN A 40 -4.78 12.26 1.38
CA GLN A 40 -5.64 13.39 1.01
C GLN A 40 -5.11 14.08 -0.25
N ALA A 41 -4.89 13.32 -1.31
CA ALA A 41 -4.27 13.80 -2.54
C ALA A 41 -2.87 14.41 -2.30
N THR A 42 -2.13 13.91 -1.31
CA THR A 42 -0.74 14.31 -1.04
C THR A 42 -0.03 13.23 -0.23
N VAL A 43 1.18 12.91 -0.61
CA VAL A 43 2.11 12.18 0.25
C VAL A 43 2.65 13.19 1.28
N LYS A 44 2.32 12.97 2.56
CA LYS A 44 2.59 13.97 3.60
C LYS A 44 4.05 14.36 3.67
N ALA A 45 4.31 15.67 3.73
CA ALA A 45 5.63 16.31 3.82
C ALA A 45 6.54 16.12 2.57
N CYS A 46 5.98 15.70 1.42
CA CYS A 46 6.71 15.58 0.16
C CYS A 46 5.92 16.19 -0.99
N THR A 47 6.60 16.79 -1.95
CA THR A 47 6.03 17.16 -3.25
C THR A 47 5.95 15.92 -4.16
N ILE A 48 5.17 15.98 -5.23
CA ILE A 48 5.14 14.90 -6.24
C ILE A 48 6.52 14.75 -6.91
N ASP A 49 7.21 15.85 -7.17
CA ASP A 49 8.57 15.81 -7.73
C ASP A 49 9.57 15.12 -6.81
N ASP A 50 9.44 15.32 -5.50
CA ASP A 50 10.27 14.58 -4.53
C ASP A 50 9.98 13.09 -4.57
N ILE A 51 8.70 12.70 -4.63
CA ILE A 51 8.29 11.29 -4.75
C ILE A 51 8.85 10.66 -6.03
N LYS A 52 8.75 11.35 -7.17
CA LYS A 52 9.33 10.87 -8.44
C LYS A 52 10.84 10.69 -8.35
N LYS A 53 11.57 11.61 -7.74
CA LYS A 53 13.02 11.53 -7.53
C LYS A 53 13.44 10.35 -6.67
N THR A 54 12.59 9.83 -5.77
CA THR A 54 12.89 8.60 -5.02
C THR A 54 12.87 7.35 -5.89
N GLY A 55 12.35 7.42 -7.12
CA GLY A 55 12.15 6.27 -8.01
C GLY A 55 10.85 5.52 -7.74
N SER A 56 9.88 6.15 -7.07
CA SER A 56 8.52 5.60 -6.91
C SER A 56 7.83 5.52 -8.28
N ASP A 57 7.29 4.36 -8.63
CA ASP A 57 6.58 4.13 -9.89
C ASP A 57 5.06 4.28 -9.76
N ILE A 58 4.54 4.31 -8.54
CA ILE A 58 3.11 4.36 -8.21
C ILE A 58 2.92 4.95 -6.83
N ILE A 59 1.77 5.57 -6.60
CA ILE A 59 1.31 6.01 -5.28
C ILE A 59 -0.06 5.42 -4.95
N LEU A 60 -0.40 5.40 -3.65
CA LEU A 60 -1.73 5.02 -3.18
C LEU A 60 -2.49 6.23 -2.67
N ALA A 61 -3.78 6.34 -2.98
CA ALA A 61 -4.68 7.35 -2.44
C ALA A 61 -5.89 6.69 -1.73
N ASN A 62 -6.41 7.34 -0.68
CA ASN A 62 -7.47 6.75 0.12
C ASN A 62 -8.85 7.29 -0.25
N THR A 63 -9.69 6.43 -0.77
CA THR A 63 -11.05 6.74 -1.24
C THR A 63 -11.91 7.38 -0.15
N TYR A 64 -11.91 6.82 1.06
CA TYR A 64 -12.68 7.36 2.19
C TYR A 64 -12.37 8.84 2.46
N HIS A 65 -11.08 9.18 2.56
CA HIS A 65 -10.68 10.55 2.88
C HIS A 65 -11.03 11.53 1.75
N LEU A 66 -10.83 11.12 0.51
CA LEU A 66 -11.08 11.96 -0.67
C LEU A 66 -12.58 12.15 -0.93
N MET A 67 -13.40 11.14 -0.64
CA MET A 67 -14.85 11.22 -0.71
C MET A 67 -15.43 12.23 0.28
N ILE A 68 -14.91 12.25 1.51
CA ILE A 68 -15.36 13.19 2.55
C ILE A 68 -14.82 14.59 2.31
N ARG A 69 -13.53 14.71 1.98
CA ARG A 69 -12.86 15.99 1.73
C ARG A 69 -11.71 15.81 0.75
N PRO A 70 -11.68 16.52 -0.38
CA PRO A 70 -12.54 17.64 -0.77
C PRO A 70 -13.90 17.27 -1.40
N GLY A 71 -14.19 15.98 -1.56
CA GLY A 71 -15.35 15.43 -2.26
C GLY A 71 -15.00 15.01 -3.69
N VAL A 72 -15.67 13.94 -4.16
CA VAL A 72 -15.38 13.32 -5.47
C VAL A 72 -15.66 14.30 -6.62
N GLU A 73 -16.78 15.01 -6.56
CA GLU A 73 -17.19 15.97 -7.60
C GLU A 73 -16.11 17.04 -7.86
N ARG A 74 -15.51 17.59 -6.79
CA ARG A 74 -14.43 18.57 -6.91
C ARG A 74 -13.21 18.01 -7.65
N ILE A 75 -12.85 16.75 -7.36
CA ILE A 75 -11.71 16.08 -8.00
C ILE A 75 -12.04 15.75 -9.46
N GLN A 76 -13.26 15.30 -9.74
CA GLN A 76 -13.73 15.04 -11.11
C GLN A 76 -13.70 16.30 -11.97
N ASN A 77 -14.18 17.43 -11.43
CA ASN A 77 -14.17 18.73 -12.14
C ASN A 77 -12.75 19.25 -12.42
N ALA A 78 -11.77 18.80 -11.61
CA ALA A 78 -10.35 19.07 -11.86
C ALA A 78 -9.69 18.11 -12.87
N GLY A 79 -10.43 17.12 -13.41
CA GLY A 79 -9.91 16.11 -14.33
C GLY A 79 -9.38 14.83 -13.67
N GLY A 80 -9.78 14.55 -12.41
CA GLY A 80 -9.35 13.42 -11.61
C GLY A 80 -8.13 13.72 -10.74
N LEU A 81 -7.68 12.72 -9.97
CA LEU A 81 -6.58 12.88 -9.00
C LEU A 81 -5.28 13.33 -9.66
N HIS A 82 -4.95 12.80 -10.83
CA HIS A 82 -3.72 13.14 -11.54
C HIS A 82 -3.62 14.64 -11.83
N SER A 83 -4.67 15.21 -12.42
CA SER A 83 -4.73 16.67 -12.68
C SER A 83 -4.81 17.47 -11.39
N PHE A 84 -5.59 17.00 -10.41
CA PHE A 84 -5.77 17.65 -9.12
C PHE A 84 -4.49 17.76 -8.31
N MET A 85 -3.63 16.73 -8.36
CA MET A 85 -2.34 16.64 -7.65
C MET A 85 -1.15 17.08 -8.49
N ASN A 86 -1.33 17.33 -9.80
CA ASN A 86 -0.25 17.46 -10.77
C ASN A 86 0.70 16.24 -10.73
N CYS A 87 0.13 15.02 -10.80
CA CYS A 87 0.82 13.76 -10.68
C CYS A 87 0.62 12.92 -11.94
N ASP A 88 1.68 12.51 -12.59
CA ASP A 88 1.68 11.65 -13.77
C ASP A 88 1.96 10.16 -13.47
N LEU A 89 2.28 9.84 -12.20
CA LEU A 89 2.47 8.45 -11.77
C LEU A 89 1.14 7.69 -11.76
N PRO A 90 1.13 6.39 -12.03
CA PRO A 90 0.00 5.51 -11.72
C PRO A 90 -0.49 5.70 -10.28
N ILE A 91 -1.82 5.64 -10.10
CA ILE A 91 -2.47 5.76 -8.78
C ILE A 91 -3.34 4.55 -8.53
N LEU A 92 -3.10 3.87 -7.39
CA LEU A 92 -4.02 2.90 -6.81
C LEU A 92 -4.90 3.61 -5.78
N THR A 93 -6.22 3.35 -5.79
CA THR A 93 -7.11 3.76 -4.70
C THR A 93 -7.62 2.54 -3.95
N ASP A 94 -7.64 2.62 -2.62
CA ASP A 94 -8.32 1.63 -1.79
C ASP A 94 -9.86 1.71 -1.96
N SER A 95 -10.58 0.73 -1.40
CA SER A 95 -12.05 0.72 -1.46
C SER A 95 -12.72 1.72 -0.51
N GLY A 96 -11.99 2.23 0.50
CA GLY A 96 -12.52 3.01 1.61
C GLY A 96 -13.13 2.18 2.75
N GLY A 97 -13.34 0.87 2.56
CA GLY A 97 -14.01 0.00 3.54
C GLY A 97 -13.27 -0.07 4.88
N PHE A 98 -11.96 -0.28 4.87
CA PHE A 98 -11.14 -0.34 6.08
C PHE A 98 -11.21 0.95 6.92
N GLN A 99 -11.15 2.13 6.28
CA GLN A 99 -11.20 3.41 6.99
C GLN A 99 -12.59 3.66 7.60
N VAL A 100 -13.65 3.21 6.96
CA VAL A 100 -15.00 3.24 7.55
C VAL A 100 -15.02 2.44 8.85
N MET A 101 -14.46 1.22 8.83
CA MET A 101 -14.43 0.35 10.02
C MET A 101 -13.54 0.89 11.14
N SER A 102 -12.41 1.51 10.79
CA SER A 102 -11.40 1.95 11.76
C SER A 102 -11.62 3.35 12.32
N LEU A 103 -12.22 4.28 11.56
CA LEU A 103 -12.31 5.70 11.91
C LEU A 103 -13.73 6.15 12.32
N SER A 104 -14.78 5.47 11.87
CA SER A 104 -16.13 5.89 12.22
C SER A 104 -16.59 5.22 13.52
N LYS A 105 -17.05 6.04 14.48
CA LYS A 105 -17.57 5.57 15.77
C LYS A 105 -18.96 4.93 15.68
N LEU A 106 -19.71 5.25 14.63
CA LEU A 106 -21.07 4.81 14.36
C LEU A 106 -21.11 4.24 12.94
N ASN A 107 -20.72 2.98 12.80
CA ASN A 107 -20.83 2.25 11.55
C ASN A 107 -21.78 1.06 11.70
N LYS A 108 -22.47 0.76 10.63
CA LYS A 108 -23.27 -0.45 10.49
C LYS A 108 -22.93 -1.08 9.16
N ILE A 109 -22.66 -2.36 9.20
CA ILE A 109 -22.50 -3.16 7.98
C ILE A 109 -23.84 -3.76 7.62
N ASP A 110 -24.25 -3.55 6.38
CA ASP A 110 -25.47 -4.09 5.81
C ASP A 110 -25.10 -4.81 4.51
N ARG A 111 -25.54 -6.04 4.35
CA ARG A 111 -25.18 -6.89 3.21
C ARG A 111 -25.49 -6.22 1.87
N GLU A 112 -26.66 -5.58 1.76
CA GLU A 112 -27.12 -4.97 0.51
C GLU A 112 -26.66 -3.53 0.35
N LYS A 113 -26.75 -2.75 1.43
CA LYS A 113 -26.46 -1.30 1.41
C LYS A 113 -24.97 -0.97 1.58
N GLY A 114 -24.14 -1.96 1.94
CA GLY A 114 -22.73 -1.75 2.23
C GLY A 114 -22.48 -1.17 3.63
N ALA A 115 -21.49 -0.33 3.76
CA ALA A 115 -21.13 0.32 5.01
C ALA A 115 -21.91 1.64 5.19
N ILE A 116 -22.59 1.77 6.33
CA ILE A 116 -23.36 2.95 6.71
C ILE A 116 -22.64 3.62 7.87
N PHE A 117 -22.23 4.87 7.71
CA PHE A 117 -21.42 5.57 8.70
C PHE A 117 -21.64 7.07 8.70
N ASN A 118 -21.21 7.72 9.77
CA ASN A 118 -21.17 9.18 9.85
C ASN A 118 -19.73 9.68 9.67
N SER A 119 -19.55 10.70 8.84
CA SER A 119 -18.26 11.38 8.64
C SER A 119 -17.72 11.89 9.98
N HIS A 120 -16.44 11.63 10.23
CA HIS A 120 -15.74 12.15 11.41
C HIS A 120 -15.42 13.66 11.32
N VAL A 121 -15.66 14.28 10.14
CA VAL A 121 -15.35 15.68 9.86
C VAL A 121 -16.55 16.59 10.17
N ASP A 122 -17.75 16.21 9.70
CA ASP A 122 -18.96 17.03 9.74
C ASP A 122 -20.21 16.28 10.23
N GLY A 123 -20.06 15.00 10.60
CA GLY A 123 -21.16 14.17 11.06
C GLY A 123 -22.16 13.73 9.99
N LYS A 124 -21.97 14.12 8.74
CA LYS A 124 -22.85 13.73 7.61
C LYS A 124 -22.89 12.22 7.44
N LYS A 125 -24.09 11.69 7.22
CA LYS A 125 -24.31 10.25 7.01
C LYS A 125 -23.96 9.86 5.57
N PHE A 126 -23.19 8.78 5.43
CA PHE A 126 -22.79 8.20 4.15
C PHE A 126 -23.23 6.74 4.05
N TYR A 127 -23.43 6.32 2.81
CA TYR A 127 -23.68 4.93 2.40
C TYR A 127 -22.62 4.58 1.39
N LEU A 128 -21.78 3.62 1.71
CA LEU A 128 -20.73 3.12 0.83
C LEU A 128 -21.03 1.68 0.47
N SER A 129 -21.75 1.49 -0.66
CA SER A 129 -21.95 0.18 -1.24
C SER A 129 -20.79 -0.23 -2.14
N PRO A 130 -20.65 -1.50 -2.56
CA PRO A 130 -19.66 -1.89 -3.55
C PRO A 130 -19.72 -1.05 -4.83
N GLU A 131 -20.93 -0.76 -5.33
CA GLU A 131 -21.13 0.05 -6.53
C GLU A 131 -20.71 1.50 -6.34
N GLU A 132 -21.02 2.08 -5.17
CA GLU A 132 -20.65 3.46 -4.87
C GLU A 132 -19.14 3.58 -4.68
N SER A 133 -18.48 2.61 -4.02
CA SER A 133 -17.02 2.57 -3.90
C SER A 133 -16.34 2.54 -5.28
N ILE A 134 -16.80 1.68 -6.18
CA ILE A 134 -16.28 1.61 -7.56
C ILE A 134 -16.51 2.93 -8.31
N LYS A 135 -17.72 3.48 -8.24
CA LYS A 135 -18.07 4.77 -8.87
C LYS A 135 -17.19 5.91 -8.39
N ILE A 136 -16.92 5.97 -7.07
CA ILE A 136 -16.02 6.96 -6.48
C ILE A 136 -14.61 6.79 -7.02
N GLN A 137 -14.03 5.59 -6.99
CA GLN A 137 -12.68 5.32 -7.47
C GLN A 137 -12.52 5.62 -8.97
N LEU A 138 -13.52 5.28 -9.78
CA LEU A 138 -13.56 5.66 -11.21
C LEU A 138 -13.66 7.18 -11.37
N GLY A 139 -14.43 7.87 -10.54
CA GLY A 139 -14.52 9.33 -10.51
C GLY A 139 -13.21 9.99 -10.09
N LEU A 140 -12.46 9.39 -9.18
CA LEU A 140 -11.11 9.81 -8.84
C LEU A 140 -10.11 9.58 -9.97
N ASN A 141 -10.49 8.83 -10.99
CA ASN A 141 -9.70 8.44 -12.16
C ASN A 141 -8.46 7.58 -11.82
N SER A 142 -8.59 6.66 -10.84
CA SER A 142 -7.54 5.73 -10.45
C SER A 142 -7.17 4.79 -11.60
N ASP A 143 -5.93 4.31 -11.62
CA ASP A 143 -5.44 3.30 -12.57
C ASP A 143 -5.70 1.88 -12.08
N ILE A 144 -5.55 1.68 -10.76
CA ILE A 144 -5.87 0.42 -10.08
C ILE A 144 -6.95 0.70 -9.03
N VAL A 145 -8.05 -0.02 -9.15
CA VAL A 145 -9.26 0.07 -8.32
C VAL A 145 -9.36 -1.17 -7.45
N MET A 146 -9.72 -1.01 -6.19
CA MET A 146 -9.91 -2.13 -5.26
C MET A 146 -11.40 -2.46 -5.11
N ILE A 147 -11.74 -3.75 -5.03
CA ILE A 147 -13.11 -4.15 -4.64
C ILE A 147 -13.40 -3.70 -3.21
N MET A 148 -14.68 -3.55 -2.87
CA MET A 148 -15.07 -3.36 -1.47
C MET A 148 -15.02 -4.69 -0.72
N ASP A 149 -14.46 -4.66 0.49
CA ASP A 149 -14.35 -5.80 1.39
C ASP A 149 -14.75 -5.43 2.81
N GLU A 150 -15.03 -6.42 3.63
CA GLU A 150 -15.16 -6.28 5.08
C GLU A 150 -13.89 -6.81 5.75
N CYS A 151 -13.22 -5.94 6.51
CA CYS A 151 -12.01 -6.25 7.24
C CYS A 151 -12.26 -6.14 8.75
N PRO A 152 -12.70 -7.22 9.42
CA PRO A 152 -12.91 -7.20 10.87
C PRO A 152 -11.58 -7.07 11.60
N LYS A 153 -11.63 -6.57 12.84
CA LYS A 153 -10.46 -6.59 13.73
C LYS A 153 -10.04 -8.03 13.98
N LYS A 154 -8.73 -8.24 14.25
CA LYS A 154 -8.21 -9.55 14.62
C LYS A 154 -9.06 -10.18 15.72
N THR A 155 -9.54 -11.39 15.47
CA THR A 155 -10.30 -12.21 16.41
C THR A 155 -10.04 -13.69 16.14
N GLY A 156 -10.19 -14.53 17.17
CA GLY A 156 -10.21 -15.99 17.05
C GLY A 156 -11.58 -16.57 16.72
N ASP A 157 -12.62 -15.75 16.53
CA ASP A 157 -13.96 -16.22 16.22
C ASP A 157 -14.06 -16.63 14.74
N TYR A 158 -14.00 -17.93 14.49
CA TYR A 158 -14.08 -18.52 13.16
C TYR A 158 -15.37 -18.16 12.43
N GLU A 159 -16.52 -18.24 13.08
CA GLU A 159 -17.82 -17.98 12.43
C GLU A 159 -18.00 -16.51 12.05
N LEU A 160 -17.46 -15.60 12.86
CA LEU A 160 -17.46 -14.18 12.53
C LEU A 160 -16.56 -13.92 11.30
N ILE A 161 -15.35 -14.47 11.28
CA ILE A 161 -14.43 -14.32 10.14
C ILE A 161 -15.01 -14.95 8.87
N LYS A 162 -15.65 -16.12 8.99
CA LYS A 162 -16.31 -16.79 7.87
C LYS A 162 -17.41 -15.92 7.27
N LYS A 163 -18.31 -15.38 8.09
CA LYS A 163 -19.38 -14.48 7.64
C LYS A 163 -18.83 -13.22 6.96
N SER A 164 -17.78 -12.63 7.50
CA SER A 164 -17.11 -11.47 6.92
C SER A 164 -16.46 -11.80 5.58
N MET A 165 -15.79 -12.95 5.47
CA MET A 165 -15.21 -13.43 4.22
C MET A 165 -16.29 -13.69 3.15
N GLU A 166 -17.39 -14.35 3.51
CA GLU A 166 -18.53 -14.60 2.60
C GLU A 166 -19.18 -13.29 2.13
N LEU A 167 -19.31 -12.30 3.02
CA LEU A 167 -19.77 -10.96 2.66
C LEU A 167 -18.81 -10.26 1.70
N SER A 168 -17.50 -10.36 1.95
CA SER A 168 -16.47 -9.80 1.06
C SER A 168 -16.53 -10.44 -0.34
N LEU A 169 -16.77 -11.76 -0.46
CA LEU A 169 -16.96 -12.42 -1.74
C LEU A 169 -18.24 -11.96 -2.45
N TYR A 170 -19.33 -11.78 -1.72
CA TYR A 170 -20.57 -11.24 -2.27
C TYR A 170 -20.37 -9.81 -2.80
N TRP A 171 -19.66 -8.97 -2.06
CA TRP A 171 -19.32 -7.60 -2.50
C TRP A 171 -18.31 -7.58 -3.64
N ALA A 172 -17.42 -8.57 -3.74
CA ALA A 172 -16.48 -8.69 -4.85
C ALA A 172 -17.20 -8.88 -6.19
N ASP A 173 -18.23 -9.73 -6.25
CA ASP A 173 -19.05 -9.91 -7.45
C ASP A 173 -19.78 -8.62 -7.85
N ARG A 174 -20.37 -7.93 -6.88
CA ARG A 174 -21.05 -6.64 -7.10
C ARG A 174 -20.07 -5.56 -7.57
N SER A 175 -18.89 -5.46 -6.96
CA SER A 175 -17.83 -4.53 -7.37
C SER A 175 -17.40 -4.82 -8.81
N LYS A 176 -17.22 -6.09 -9.18
CA LYS A 176 -16.85 -6.46 -10.55
C LYS A 176 -17.91 -6.09 -11.57
N LYS A 177 -19.18 -6.33 -11.26
CA LYS A 177 -20.31 -5.93 -12.12
C LYS A 177 -20.36 -4.41 -12.29
N ALA A 178 -20.17 -3.65 -11.21
CA ALA A 178 -20.16 -2.20 -11.24
C ALA A 178 -18.95 -1.63 -11.99
N PHE A 179 -17.78 -2.27 -11.90
CA PHE A 179 -16.59 -1.87 -12.63
C PHE A 179 -16.76 -2.03 -14.15
N GLY A 180 -17.42 -3.09 -14.59
CA GLY A 180 -17.71 -3.34 -16.01
C GLY A 180 -16.44 -3.47 -16.86
N LYS A 181 -16.47 -2.94 -18.09
CA LYS A 181 -15.35 -2.95 -19.02
C LYS A 181 -14.59 -1.63 -18.96
N ASN A 182 -13.38 -1.67 -18.40
CA ASN A 182 -12.47 -0.53 -18.31
C ASN A 182 -11.05 -0.97 -18.74
N PRO A 183 -10.77 -1.09 -20.05
CA PRO A 183 -9.54 -1.74 -20.55
C PRO A 183 -8.24 -1.06 -20.13
N HIS A 184 -8.30 0.21 -19.69
CA HIS A 184 -7.11 0.97 -19.26
C HIS A 184 -6.96 1.06 -17.75
N LYS A 185 -7.84 0.41 -16.99
CA LYS A 185 -7.84 0.35 -15.54
C LYS A 185 -7.86 -1.10 -15.09
N ALA A 186 -7.34 -1.36 -13.88
CA ALA A 186 -7.37 -2.68 -13.28
C ALA A 186 -8.34 -2.71 -12.09
N LEU A 187 -8.95 -3.86 -11.87
CA LEU A 187 -9.72 -4.16 -10.66
C LEU A 187 -9.05 -5.29 -9.90
N PHE A 188 -8.66 -5.05 -8.65
CA PHE A 188 -8.03 -6.05 -7.79
C PHE A 188 -9.04 -6.65 -6.81
N GLY A 189 -9.03 -7.99 -6.70
CA GLY A 189 -9.73 -8.74 -5.67
C GLY A 189 -8.98 -8.70 -4.34
N ILE A 190 -9.70 -8.83 -3.20
CA ILE A 190 -9.12 -8.83 -1.86
C ILE A 190 -9.44 -10.14 -1.16
N VAL A 191 -8.40 -10.93 -0.88
CA VAL A 191 -8.50 -12.20 -0.15
C VAL A 191 -8.66 -11.91 1.34
N GLN A 192 -9.78 -12.36 1.92
CA GLN A 192 -10.08 -12.29 3.35
C GLN A 192 -10.08 -13.68 3.98
N GLY A 193 -10.24 -13.81 5.31
CA GLY A 193 -10.29 -15.10 6.01
C GLY A 193 -9.52 -15.13 7.34
N GLY A 194 -9.08 -13.96 7.84
CA GLY A 194 -8.33 -13.84 9.10
C GLY A 194 -7.05 -14.69 9.09
N LEU A 195 -6.82 -15.45 10.15
CA LEU A 195 -5.69 -16.37 10.27
C LEU A 195 -6.05 -17.84 9.91
N PHE A 196 -7.26 -18.07 9.36
CA PHE A 196 -7.75 -19.40 9.07
C PHE A 196 -7.44 -19.79 7.63
N LYS A 197 -6.59 -20.81 7.45
CA LYS A 197 -6.11 -21.31 6.15
C LYS A 197 -7.24 -21.69 5.20
N ASP A 198 -8.21 -22.45 5.69
CA ASP A 198 -9.36 -22.92 4.93
C ASP A 198 -10.22 -21.76 4.40
N LEU A 199 -10.46 -20.73 5.23
CA LEU A 199 -11.20 -19.54 4.83
C LEU A 199 -10.41 -18.71 3.81
N ARG A 200 -9.09 -18.56 3.97
CA ARG A 200 -8.21 -17.90 3.00
C ARG A 200 -8.25 -18.58 1.63
N LEU A 201 -8.15 -19.90 1.61
CA LEU A 201 -8.21 -20.67 0.38
C LEU A 201 -9.59 -20.62 -0.27
N LEU A 202 -10.67 -20.66 0.53
CA LEU A 202 -12.04 -20.49 0.04
C LEU A 202 -12.25 -19.11 -0.58
N SER A 203 -11.80 -18.06 0.10
CA SER A 203 -11.81 -16.68 -0.39
C SER A 203 -11.08 -16.54 -1.72
N LEU A 204 -9.83 -17.03 -1.77
CA LEU A 204 -9.02 -16.97 -2.99
C LEU A 204 -9.68 -17.72 -4.15
N LYS A 205 -10.19 -18.94 -3.92
CA LYS A 205 -10.90 -19.71 -4.93
C LYS A 205 -12.12 -18.96 -5.49
N GLY A 206 -12.92 -18.33 -4.62
CA GLY A 206 -14.06 -17.51 -5.04
C GLY A 206 -13.64 -16.33 -5.91
N LEU A 207 -12.57 -15.64 -5.53
CA LEU A 207 -12.04 -14.50 -6.30
C LEU A 207 -11.42 -14.94 -7.63
N LEU A 208 -10.75 -16.09 -7.69
CA LEU A 208 -10.20 -16.65 -8.94
C LEU A 208 -11.32 -16.95 -9.95
N ASN A 209 -12.44 -17.47 -9.51
CA ASN A 209 -13.61 -17.68 -10.37
C ASN A 209 -14.18 -16.37 -10.94
N LEU A 210 -14.05 -15.27 -10.22
CA LEU A 210 -14.42 -13.94 -10.70
C LEU A 210 -13.36 -13.32 -11.64
N ASN A 211 -12.12 -13.83 -11.66
CA ASN A 211 -11.04 -13.43 -12.57
C ASN A 211 -10.71 -11.93 -12.52
N PHE A 212 -10.04 -11.48 -11.48
CA PHE A 212 -9.55 -10.11 -11.31
C PHE A 212 -8.21 -9.87 -12.03
N ASP A 213 -7.81 -8.60 -12.18
CA ASP A 213 -6.55 -8.19 -12.79
C ASP A 213 -5.36 -8.34 -11.85
N GLY A 214 -5.59 -8.40 -10.55
CA GLY A 214 -4.63 -8.67 -9.49
C GLY A 214 -5.33 -9.12 -8.22
N TYR A 215 -4.55 -9.62 -7.26
CA TYR A 215 -5.07 -10.18 -6.01
C TYR A 215 -4.36 -9.56 -4.82
N ALA A 216 -5.11 -8.89 -3.97
CA ALA A 216 -4.61 -8.36 -2.71
C ALA A 216 -4.91 -9.31 -1.56
N ILE A 217 -4.03 -9.30 -0.56
CA ILE A 217 -4.20 -10.01 0.70
C ILE A 217 -4.57 -8.96 1.75
N GLY A 218 -5.84 -8.95 2.14
CA GLY A 218 -6.39 -8.07 3.16
C GLY A 218 -6.52 -8.74 4.52
N GLY A 219 -6.97 -7.99 5.54
CA GLY A 219 -7.19 -8.51 6.89
C GLY A 219 -5.91 -8.94 7.60
N LEU A 220 -4.78 -8.38 7.20
CA LEU A 220 -3.48 -8.44 7.87
C LEU A 220 -3.04 -7.00 8.23
N ALA A 221 -2.01 -6.84 9.05
CA ALA A 221 -1.62 -5.57 9.69
C ALA A 221 -2.74 -4.95 10.57
N VAL A 222 -3.58 -5.80 11.18
CA VAL A 222 -4.70 -5.42 12.03
C VAL A 222 -4.56 -5.93 13.48
N GLY A 223 -3.34 -6.36 13.86
CA GLY A 223 -2.99 -6.78 15.22
C GLY A 223 -2.39 -8.19 15.36
N GLU A 224 -2.16 -8.89 14.25
CA GLU A 224 -1.39 -10.13 14.23
C GLU A 224 0.12 -9.87 14.37
N THR A 225 0.84 -10.92 14.73
CA THR A 225 2.31 -10.91 14.73
C THR A 225 2.87 -11.10 13.32
N GLN A 226 4.13 -10.75 13.11
CA GLN A 226 4.83 -11.01 11.85
C GLN A 226 4.83 -12.50 11.49
N GLU A 227 5.01 -13.37 12.47
CA GLU A 227 4.98 -14.83 12.29
C GLU A 227 3.61 -15.31 11.81
N GLU A 228 2.53 -14.84 12.45
CA GLU A 228 1.15 -15.14 12.02
C GLU A 228 0.87 -14.65 10.60
N MET A 229 1.34 -13.45 10.24
CA MET A 229 1.23 -12.91 8.89
C MET A 229 1.97 -13.79 7.88
N PHE A 230 3.21 -14.16 8.17
CA PHE A 230 4.01 -15.01 7.28
C PHE A 230 3.39 -16.40 7.12
N LYS A 231 2.82 -16.96 8.17
CA LYS A 231 2.08 -18.24 8.10
C LYS A 231 0.90 -18.15 7.15
N VAL A 232 0.10 -17.07 7.21
CA VAL A 232 -1.01 -16.88 6.26
C VAL A 232 -0.50 -16.82 4.83
N LEU A 233 0.60 -16.11 4.56
CA LEU A 233 1.18 -16.05 3.22
C LEU A 233 1.69 -17.42 2.77
N ASP A 234 2.33 -18.19 3.65
CA ASP A 234 2.78 -19.56 3.36
C ASP A 234 1.61 -20.50 3.04
N ASP A 235 0.47 -20.32 3.69
CA ASP A 235 -0.73 -21.13 3.47
C ASP A 235 -1.38 -20.92 2.09
N ILE A 236 -1.20 -19.75 1.46
CA ILE A 236 -1.89 -19.38 0.22
C ILE A 236 -0.96 -19.22 -1.00
N LYS A 237 0.35 -19.05 -0.81
CA LYS A 237 1.30 -18.67 -1.88
C LYS A 237 1.28 -19.60 -3.10
N GLU A 238 1.06 -20.89 -2.90
CA GLU A 238 1.02 -21.88 -3.99
C GLU A 238 -0.26 -21.78 -4.85
N ASN A 239 -1.30 -21.15 -4.32
CA ASN A 239 -2.58 -21.01 -4.99
C ASN A 239 -2.76 -19.63 -5.65
N LEU A 240 -1.85 -18.69 -5.40
CA LEU A 240 -1.86 -17.38 -6.04
C LEU A 240 -1.48 -17.49 -7.53
N PRO A 241 -2.20 -16.84 -8.46
CA PRO A 241 -1.97 -17.00 -9.89
C PRO A 241 -0.66 -16.33 -10.34
N GLU A 242 0.22 -17.08 -10.98
CA GLU A 242 1.54 -16.62 -11.38
C GLU A 242 1.52 -15.43 -12.36
N ASN A 243 0.49 -15.38 -13.21
CA ASN A 243 0.32 -14.34 -14.24
C ASN A 243 -0.42 -13.08 -13.76
N LYS A 244 -0.57 -12.90 -12.46
CA LYS A 244 -1.23 -11.73 -11.85
C LYS A 244 -0.37 -11.14 -10.74
N PRO A 245 -0.42 -9.83 -10.49
CA PRO A 245 0.28 -9.20 -9.37
C PRO A 245 -0.40 -9.53 -8.03
N HIS A 246 0.43 -9.67 -6.98
CA HIS A 246 -0.01 -9.94 -5.61
C HIS A 246 0.31 -8.74 -4.72
N TYR A 247 -0.67 -8.24 -4.01
CA TYR A 247 -0.55 -7.04 -3.19
C TYR A 247 -0.85 -7.35 -1.72
N LEU A 248 0.10 -7.09 -0.82
CA LEU A 248 -0.10 -7.18 0.64
C LEU A 248 -0.43 -5.80 1.20
N MET A 249 -1.69 -5.63 1.62
CA MET A 249 -2.25 -4.33 2.00
C MET A 249 -1.77 -3.87 3.38
N GLY A 250 -1.38 -2.60 3.48
CA GLY A 250 -1.05 -1.93 4.73
C GLY A 250 0.26 -2.37 5.40
N VAL A 251 1.06 -3.18 4.72
CA VAL A 251 2.33 -3.73 5.24
C VAL A 251 3.53 -3.03 4.60
N GLY A 252 4.58 -2.66 5.28
CA GLY A 252 4.87 -2.71 6.68
C GLY A 252 6.29 -2.23 6.95
N THR A 253 6.96 -2.90 7.90
CA THR A 253 8.38 -2.67 8.14
C THR A 253 9.24 -3.22 6.99
N PRO A 254 10.51 -2.80 6.85
CA PRO A 254 11.40 -3.38 5.86
C PRO A 254 11.55 -4.91 5.98
N SER A 255 11.58 -5.45 7.21
CA SER A 255 11.61 -6.90 7.45
C SER A 255 10.31 -7.60 7.03
N ASP A 256 9.13 -6.98 7.27
CA ASP A 256 7.86 -7.54 6.78
C ASP A 256 7.86 -7.64 5.25
N ILE A 257 8.35 -6.61 4.58
CA ILE A 257 8.46 -6.58 3.12
C ILE A 257 9.40 -7.69 2.61
N LEU A 258 10.59 -7.82 3.19
CA LEU A 258 11.54 -8.88 2.82
C LEU A 258 10.92 -10.27 2.96
N GLY A 259 10.29 -10.54 4.09
CA GLY A 259 9.64 -11.83 4.35
C GLY A 259 8.43 -12.10 3.45
N ALA A 260 7.67 -11.06 3.09
CA ALA A 260 6.53 -11.18 2.20
C ALA A 260 6.96 -11.37 0.73
N VAL A 261 8.01 -10.68 0.27
CA VAL A 261 8.60 -10.91 -1.07
C VAL A 261 9.10 -12.35 -1.20
N LYS A 262 9.74 -12.91 -0.16
CA LYS A 262 10.14 -14.33 -0.12
C LYS A 262 8.97 -15.29 -0.33
N ARG A 263 7.73 -14.83 -0.12
CA ARG A 263 6.47 -15.56 -0.25
C ARG A 263 5.64 -15.18 -1.48
N GLY A 264 6.24 -14.42 -2.42
CA GLY A 264 5.63 -14.12 -3.72
C GLY A 264 4.75 -12.88 -3.76
N ILE A 265 4.93 -11.92 -2.86
CA ILE A 265 4.22 -10.63 -2.88
C ILE A 265 4.98 -9.62 -3.74
N ASP A 266 4.23 -8.89 -4.56
CA ASP A 266 4.74 -7.94 -5.56
C ASP A 266 4.53 -6.48 -5.20
N MET A 267 3.51 -6.16 -4.39
CA MET A 267 3.12 -4.78 -4.11
C MET A 267 2.86 -4.56 -2.62
N PHE A 268 3.21 -3.37 -2.14
CA PHE A 268 3.11 -2.98 -0.73
C PHE A 268 2.69 -1.52 -0.61
N ASP A 269 1.95 -1.20 0.44
CA ASP A 269 1.74 0.16 0.92
C ASP A 269 1.86 0.21 2.43
N CYS A 270 2.31 1.31 2.97
CA CYS A 270 2.21 1.59 4.39
C CYS A 270 2.39 3.09 4.67
N VAL A 271 1.67 3.60 5.66
CA VAL A 271 1.88 4.96 6.15
C VAL A 271 3.14 5.12 7.00
N MET A 272 3.79 4.00 7.35
CA MET A 272 4.93 3.98 8.28
C MET A 272 6.08 4.89 7.83
N PRO A 273 6.58 4.88 6.59
CA PRO A 273 7.69 5.74 6.19
C PRO A 273 7.40 7.22 6.44
N THR A 274 6.22 7.69 6.04
CA THR A 274 5.84 9.10 6.18
C THR A 274 5.45 9.45 7.62
N ARG A 275 4.79 8.55 8.35
CA ARG A 275 4.44 8.75 9.77
C ARG A 275 5.69 8.81 10.62
N SER A 276 6.58 7.84 10.48
CA SER A 276 7.85 7.75 11.20
C SER A 276 8.74 8.95 10.92
N GLY A 277 8.90 9.34 9.65
CA GLY A 277 9.68 10.51 9.25
C GLY A 277 9.21 11.79 9.94
N ARG A 278 7.92 12.01 10.02
CA ARG A 278 7.33 13.19 10.70
C ARG A 278 7.46 13.16 12.23
N THR A 279 7.70 11.99 12.82
CA THR A 279 7.86 11.84 14.28
C THR A 279 9.32 11.68 14.72
N GLY A 280 10.28 11.73 13.80
CA GLY A 280 11.70 11.70 14.10
C GLY A 280 12.34 10.32 14.00
N LEU A 281 11.65 9.30 13.45
CA LEU A 281 12.18 7.98 13.23
C LEU A 281 12.59 7.81 11.76
N ALA A 282 13.88 7.54 11.52
CA ALA A 282 14.44 7.24 10.21
C ALA A 282 14.67 5.75 10.02
N PHE A 283 14.46 5.28 8.79
CA PHE A 283 14.91 3.98 8.30
C PHE A 283 16.22 4.13 7.55
N THR A 284 17.19 3.27 7.84
CA THR A 284 18.51 3.26 7.21
C THR A 284 18.98 1.83 6.96
N TRP A 285 19.98 1.64 6.11
CA TRP A 285 20.61 0.34 5.88
C TRP A 285 21.34 -0.25 7.11
N ASN A 286 21.44 0.54 8.18
CA ASN A 286 22.02 0.11 9.46
C ASN A 286 20.96 -0.03 10.57
N GLY A 287 19.65 -0.05 10.19
CA GLY A 287 18.54 -0.13 11.12
C GLY A 287 17.87 1.21 11.37
N ARG A 288 17.06 1.29 12.42
CA ARG A 288 16.25 2.48 12.73
C ARG A 288 17.00 3.48 13.58
N ILE A 289 16.81 4.76 13.29
CA ILE A 289 17.40 5.89 14.01
C ILE A 289 16.29 6.80 14.53
N ASN A 290 16.15 6.95 15.86
CA ASN A 290 15.33 8.02 16.42
C ASN A 290 16.22 9.27 16.54
N ILE A 291 16.06 10.21 15.59
CA ILE A 291 16.91 11.39 15.48
C ILE A 291 16.78 12.35 16.67
N LYS A 292 15.71 12.27 17.46
CA LYS A 292 15.51 13.09 18.67
C LYS A 292 16.42 12.72 19.83
N ASN A 293 17.12 11.59 19.75
CA ASN A 293 18.01 11.14 20.81
C ASN A 293 19.21 12.11 20.96
N ASN A 294 19.50 12.51 22.19
CA ASN A 294 20.57 13.47 22.53
C ASN A 294 21.96 13.05 22.04
N LYS A 295 22.21 11.75 21.85
CA LYS A 295 23.49 11.27 21.29
C LYS A 295 23.83 11.83 19.91
N TYR A 296 22.84 12.35 19.18
CA TYR A 296 23.03 12.92 17.85
C TYR A 296 23.31 14.42 17.83
N GLN A 297 23.26 15.11 18.98
CA GLN A 297 23.48 16.55 19.08
C GLN A 297 24.87 17.01 18.58
N ASN A 298 25.85 16.12 18.63
CA ASN A 298 27.23 16.41 18.17
C ASN A 298 27.69 15.47 17.06
N ASP A 299 26.76 14.70 16.46
CA ASP A 299 27.07 13.75 15.39
C ASP A 299 26.95 14.43 14.02
N ASN A 300 28.10 14.83 13.47
CA ASN A 300 28.19 15.48 12.16
C ASN A 300 28.17 14.49 10.97
N SER A 301 28.06 13.18 11.22
CA SER A 301 27.96 12.21 10.15
C SER A 301 26.56 12.25 9.49
N PRO A 302 26.42 11.82 8.23
CA PRO A 302 25.14 11.75 7.55
C PRO A 302 24.22 10.72 8.21
N LEU A 303 22.91 10.80 7.91
CA LEU A 303 21.92 9.87 8.44
C LEU A 303 22.19 8.43 8.00
N ASP A 304 22.51 8.24 6.72
CA ASP A 304 22.90 6.95 6.14
C ASP A 304 23.92 7.16 5.01
N GLU A 305 25.15 6.67 5.20
CA GLU A 305 26.22 6.78 4.21
C GLU A 305 25.93 5.97 2.92
N LYS A 306 25.10 4.96 3.01
CA LYS A 306 24.72 4.11 1.87
C LYS A 306 23.61 4.73 1.01
N CYS A 307 22.82 5.62 1.56
CA CYS A 307 21.76 6.33 0.87
C CYS A 307 22.38 7.44 0.00
N LYS A 308 22.60 7.15 -1.28
CA LYS A 308 23.26 8.07 -2.22
C LYS A 308 22.31 8.93 -3.02
N ASN A 309 21.04 8.52 -3.11
CA ASN A 309 20.04 9.25 -3.87
C ASN A 309 19.66 10.57 -3.15
N LEU A 310 19.21 11.55 -3.91
CA LEU A 310 18.61 12.80 -3.43
C LEU A 310 19.54 13.73 -2.65
N ASN A 311 20.85 13.44 -2.56
CA ASN A 311 21.82 14.25 -1.79
C ASN A 311 21.38 14.53 -0.33
N LEU A 312 20.61 13.63 0.29
CA LEU A 312 20.16 13.77 1.68
C LEU A 312 21.31 13.60 2.67
N ASN A 313 22.38 12.91 2.27
CA ASN A 313 23.60 12.72 3.03
C ASN A 313 24.41 14.00 3.29
N LYS A 314 24.06 15.11 2.66
CA LYS A 314 24.63 16.44 2.97
C LYS A 314 24.15 17.00 4.32
N TYR A 315 23.05 16.47 4.87
CA TYR A 315 22.53 16.88 6.16
C TYR A 315 23.03 15.95 7.25
N SER A 316 23.69 16.53 8.27
CA SER A 316 24.19 15.76 9.41
C SER A 316 23.06 15.34 10.37
N LYS A 317 23.30 14.29 11.14
CA LYS A 317 22.42 13.89 12.25
C LYS A 317 22.27 15.01 13.28
N ASN A 318 23.34 15.76 13.57
CA ASN A 318 23.30 16.95 14.42
C ASN A 318 22.27 17.98 13.92
N TYR A 319 22.33 18.35 12.65
CA TYR A 319 21.38 19.31 12.08
C TYR A 319 19.94 18.79 12.10
N LEU A 320 19.71 17.52 11.71
CA LEU A 320 18.41 16.90 11.78
C LEU A 320 17.88 16.82 13.21
N ASN A 321 18.72 16.48 14.19
CA ASN A 321 18.35 16.50 15.61
C ASN A 321 17.92 17.90 16.05
N HIS A 322 18.65 18.95 15.67
CA HIS A 322 18.27 20.33 15.94
C HIS A 322 16.90 20.67 15.37
N LEU A 323 16.63 20.37 14.09
CA LEU A 323 15.35 20.65 13.43
C LEU A 323 14.16 19.99 14.15
N PHE A 324 14.33 18.75 14.63
CA PHE A 324 13.29 18.06 15.38
C PHE A 324 13.08 18.61 16.78
N ASN A 325 14.15 19.02 17.46
CA ASN A 325 14.06 19.60 18.81
C ASN A 325 13.43 21.00 18.79
N THR A 326 13.57 21.74 17.69
CA THR A 326 12.96 23.06 17.46
C THR A 326 11.60 22.99 16.75
N ASN A 327 11.11 21.76 16.42
CA ASN A 327 9.86 21.52 15.69
C ASN A 327 9.82 22.18 14.28
N GLU A 328 10.97 22.32 13.63
CA GLU A 328 11.02 22.84 12.27
C GLU A 328 10.44 21.86 11.25
N ILE A 329 9.58 22.36 10.37
CA ILE A 329 8.91 21.58 9.33
C ILE A 329 9.91 20.86 8.43
N LEU A 330 11.05 21.51 8.14
CA LEU A 330 12.11 20.95 7.28
C LEU A 330 12.62 19.60 7.81
N GLY A 331 12.72 19.43 9.14
CA GLY A 331 13.09 18.14 9.74
C GLY A 331 12.15 17.01 9.33
N SER A 332 10.83 17.25 9.45
CA SER A 332 9.80 16.28 9.03
C SER A 332 9.84 16.00 7.53
N MET A 333 10.10 17.01 6.69
CA MET A 333 10.23 16.85 5.23
C MET A 333 11.43 15.99 4.86
N LEU A 334 12.62 16.33 5.38
CA LEU A 334 13.86 15.62 5.08
C LEU A 334 13.81 14.16 5.54
N LEU A 335 13.30 13.91 6.75
CA LEU A 335 13.22 12.55 7.27
C LEU A 335 12.17 11.70 6.56
N THR A 336 11.03 12.30 6.18
CA THR A 336 9.99 11.61 5.40
C THR A 336 10.55 11.23 4.02
N LEU A 337 11.23 12.16 3.36
CA LEU A 337 11.84 11.91 2.07
C LEU A 337 12.93 10.84 2.15
N ASN A 338 13.76 10.86 3.20
CA ASN A 338 14.74 9.81 3.48
C ASN A 338 14.07 8.44 3.59
N ASN A 339 13.00 8.34 4.36
CA ASN A 339 12.32 7.07 4.59
C ASN A 339 11.70 6.51 3.31
N ILE A 340 11.03 7.35 2.53
CA ILE A 340 10.48 6.91 1.23
C ILE A 340 11.61 6.47 0.31
N ASN A 341 12.68 7.25 0.20
CA ASN A 341 13.85 6.92 -0.61
C ASN A 341 14.48 5.57 -0.18
N PHE A 342 14.63 5.35 1.13
CA PHE A 342 15.12 4.08 1.65
C PHE A 342 14.23 2.89 1.21
N TYR A 343 12.90 3.05 1.29
CA TYR A 343 11.98 2.00 0.85
C TYR A 343 12.09 1.74 -0.65
N GLN A 344 12.26 2.76 -1.48
CA GLN A 344 12.46 2.58 -2.93
C GLN A 344 13.82 1.96 -3.26
N GLU A 345 14.89 2.33 -2.53
CA GLU A 345 16.19 1.66 -2.64
C GLU A 345 16.09 0.19 -2.24
N LEU A 346 15.37 -0.14 -1.16
CA LEU A 346 15.11 -1.51 -0.74
C LEU A 346 14.42 -2.29 -1.85
N MET A 347 13.35 -1.74 -2.46
CA MET A 347 12.68 -2.37 -3.61
C MET A 347 13.65 -2.60 -4.78
N SER A 348 14.48 -1.61 -5.09
CA SER A 348 15.48 -1.72 -6.16
C SER A 348 16.50 -2.84 -5.89
N GLU A 349 17.02 -2.93 -4.67
CA GLU A 349 17.95 -4.00 -4.29
C GLU A 349 17.29 -5.38 -4.28
N ILE A 350 16.04 -5.48 -3.82
CA ILE A 350 15.24 -6.71 -3.89
C ILE A 350 15.15 -7.19 -5.34
N ARG A 351 14.72 -6.33 -6.28
CA ARG A 351 14.61 -6.68 -7.72
C ARG A 351 15.94 -7.14 -8.28
N LYS A 352 17.02 -6.42 -8.02
CA LYS A 352 18.38 -6.79 -8.48
C LYS A 352 18.84 -8.16 -7.97
N ASN A 353 18.52 -8.48 -6.71
CA ASN A 353 18.90 -9.77 -6.13
C ASN A 353 18.03 -10.91 -6.68
N ILE A 354 16.74 -10.68 -6.95
CA ILE A 354 15.90 -11.67 -7.64
C ILE A 354 16.43 -11.95 -9.04
N GLN A 355 16.78 -10.90 -9.82
CA GLN A 355 17.38 -11.06 -11.17
C GLN A 355 18.66 -11.88 -11.16
N LYS A 356 19.46 -11.80 -10.10
CA LYS A 356 20.72 -12.51 -9.95
C LYS A 356 20.58 -13.92 -9.33
N GLY A 357 19.40 -14.30 -8.83
CA GLY A 357 19.23 -15.54 -8.07
C GLY A 357 19.90 -15.52 -6.68
N THR A 358 20.09 -14.34 -6.09
CA THR A 358 20.76 -14.13 -4.79
C THR A 358 19.83 -13.52 -3.74
N PHE A 359 18.52 -13.59 -3.95
CA PHE A 359 17.56 -12.96 -3.06
C PHE A 359 17.55 -13.59 -1.66
N ASN A 360 17.73 -14.91 -1.54
CA ASN A 360 17.77 -15.56 -0.23
C ASN A 360 18.95 -15.06 0.62
N GLU A 361 20.13 -14.89 0.02
CA GLU A 361 21.31 -14.34 0.70
C GLU A 361 21.07 -12.88 1.14
N PHE A 362 20.43 -12.08 0.27
CA PHE A 362 20.06 -10.71 0.59
C PHE A 362 19.03 -10.66 1.72
N HIS A 363 18.00 -11.50 1.67
CA HIS A 363 16.99 -11.63 2.72
C HIS A 363 17.63 -11.95 4.07
N ASP A 364 18.43 -13.01 4.14
CA ASP A 364 19.04 -13.50 5.39
C ASP A 364 20.02 -12.47 5.99
N LYS A 365 20.68 -11.69 5.15
CA LYS A 365 21.56 -10.59 5.58
C LYS A 365 20.81 -9.44 6.25
N TYR A 366 19.56 -9.16 5.86
CA TYR A 366 18.88 -7.94 6.24
C TYR A 366 17.61 -8.14 7.07
N ILE A 367 17.05 -9.36 7.14
CA ILE A 367 15.76 -9.62 7.81
C ILE A 367 15.75 -9.20 9.30
N ASP A 368 16.85 -9.47 10.02
CA ASP A 368 16.99 -9.12 11.44
C ASP A 368 17.61 -7.74 11.66
N LYS A 369 18.09 -7.09 10.61
CA LYS A 369 18.79 -5.81 10.69
C LYS A 369 17.88 -4.62 10.45
N LEU A 370 16.87 -4.77 9.58
CA LEU A 370 15.96 -3.73 9.13
C LEU A 370 14.60 -3.86 9.79
#